data_b7dd2571956eca33899bc800fc49dc87
#
_entry.id   b7dd2571956eca33899bc800fc49dc87
#
_cell.length_a   1.000
_cell.length_b   1.000
_cell.length_c   1.000
_cell.angle_alpha   90.00
_cell.angle_beta   90.00
_cell.angle_gamma   90.00
#
_symmetry.space_group_name_H-M   'P 1'
#
loop_
_entity.id
_entity.type
_entity.pdbx_description
1 polymer ?
#
loop_
_entity_poly.entity_id
_entity_poly.type
_entity_poly.pdbx_seq_one_letter_code
_entity_poly.pdbx_strand_id
1 'polypeptide(L)'
;MKAVGRAVLHLAVRWSGLLMAAGLALAGLWVEAAVAMLVALGQVLAWRMRLPRAWEAAASITAMVAAVSSYLRLYERWTWWDLPVHAALTAVVSVMAAWMVDVRWRRRASPRPWLMVISVALLALVWEVLEWWGHQVVDPRVHIAAADTAGDVIAGLLGASAAAWWWHRGSASGPSGPVRSPSRPARASSDSASTRLEAGRSVR
;
A
#
# COMPACT_ATOMS: atom_id res chain seq x y z
N MET A 1 -15.47 20.08 -14.85
CA MET A 1 -16.23 19.68 -13.64
C MET A 1 -15.84 18.28 -13.11
N LYS A 2 -15.78 17.20 -13.91
CA LYS A 2 -15.45 15.83 -13.43
C LYS A 2 -14.04 15.69 -12.81
N ALA A 3 -13.04 16.47 -13.24
CA ALA A 3 -11.68 16.42 -12.71
C ALA A 3 -11.57 17.06 -11.32
N VAL A 4 -12.22 18.24 -11.14
CA VAL A 4 -12.25 18.95 -9.86
C VAL A 4 -12.99 18.14 -8.79
N GLY A 5 -14.13 17.54 -9.12
CA GLY A 5 -14.88 16.70 -8.19
C GLY A 5 -14.06 15.49 -7.72
N ARG A 6 -13.31 14.84 -8.61
CA ARG A 6 -12.39 13.74 -8.23
C ARG A 6 -11.25 14.18 -7.33
N ALA A 7 -10.69 15.37 -7.57
CA ALA A 7 -9.63 15.91 -6.72
C ALA A 7 -10.15 16.23 -5.30
N VAL A 8 -11.32 16.84 -5.20
CA VAL A 8 -11.98 17.13 -3.92
C VAL A 8 -12.30 15.85 -3.15
N LEU A 9 -12.84 14.83 -3.83
CA LEU A 9 -13.13 13.53 -3.22
C LEU A 9 -11.86 12.87 -2.68
N HIS A 10 -10.76 12.89 -3.44
CA HIS A 10 -9.48 12.34 -2.98
C HIS A 10 -8.93 13.07 -1.75
N LEU A 11 -9.06 14.40 -1.71
CA LEU A 11 -8.67 15.20 -0.55
C LEU A 11 -9.54 14.87 0.66
N ALA A 12 -10.85 14.79 0.49
CA ALA A 12 -11.78 14.45 1.56
C ALA A 12 -11.48 13.06 2.14
N VAL A 13 -11.28 12.06 1.29
CA VAL A 13 -10.93 10.69 1.73
C VAL A 13 -9.57 10.67 2.45
N ARG A 14 -8.58 11.41 1.97
CA ARG A 14 -7.23 11.47 2.57
C ARG A 14 -7.22 12.08 3.97
N TRP A 15 -8.05 13.06 4.24
CA TRP A 15 -8.05 13.81 5.50
C TRP A 15 -9.22 13.42 6.42
N SER A 16 -10.05 12.45 6.02
CA SER A 16 -11.24 12.03 6.78
C SER A 16 -10.92 11.59 8.20
N GLY A 17 -9.82 10.84 8.40
CA GLY A 17 -9.39 10.42 9.73
C GLY A 17 -9.04 11.59 10.64
N LEU A 18 -8.33 12.59 10.13
CA LEU A 18 -7.98 13.79 10.90
C LEU A 18 -9.22 14.62 11.25
N LEU A 19 -10.14 14.79 10.30
CA LEU A 19 -11.41 15.49 10.54
C LEU A 19 -12.27 14.75 11.57
N MET A 20 -12.34 13.43 11.48
CA MET A 20 -13.04 12.59 12.46
C MET A 20 -12.39 12.72 13.85
N ALA A 21 -11.06 12.63 13.94
CA ALA A 21 -10.34 12.79 15.21
C ALA A 21 -10.60 14.14 15.86
N ALA A 22 -10.55 15.21 15.08
CA ALA A 22 -10.83 16.56 15.58
C ALA A 22 -12.28 16.68 16.10
N GLY A 23 -13.26 16.18 15.34
CA GLY A 23 -14.68 16.19 15.76
C GLY A 23 -14.93 15.40 17.04
N LEU A 24 -14.34 14.20 17.16
CA LEU A 24 -14.46 13.36 18.36
C LEU A 24 -13.77 13.99 19.57
N ALA A 25 -12.59 14.58 19.40
CA ALA A 25 -11.89 15.30 20.46
C ALA A 25 -12.69 16.50 20.97
N LEU A 26 -13.29 17.28 20.06
CA LEU A 26 -14.17 18.39 20.44
C LEU A 26 -15.44 17.92 21.18
N ALA A 27 -15.92 16.70 20.90
CA ALA A 27 -17.01 16.08 21.63
C ALA A 27 -16.59 15.45 22.97
N GLY A 28 -15.31 15.49 23.34
CA GLY A 28 -14.79 14.88 24.57
C GLY A 28 -14.59 13.36 24.50
N LEU A 29 -14.71 12.77 23.30
CA LEU A 29 -14.57 11.33 23.04
C LEU A 29 -13.09 11.00 22.74
N TRP A 30 -12.25 11.00 23.77
CA TRP A 30 -10.79 10.96 23.60
C TRP A 30 -10.27 9.61 23.10
N VAL A 31 -10.90 8.51 23.51
CA VAL A 31 -10.51 7.16 23.07
C VAL A 31 -10.80 6.98 21.57
N GLU A 32 -11.99 7.36 21.17
CA GLU A 32 -12.42 7.32 19.77
C GLU A 32 -11.60 8.29 18.89
N ALA A 33 -11.26 9.46 19.44
CA ALA A 33 -10.36 10.40 18.79
C ALA A 33 -8.96 9.80 18.57
N ALA A 34 -8.44 9.05 19.56
CA ALA A 34 -7.15 8.37 19.41
C ALA A 34 -7.20 7.28 18.33
N VAL A 35 -8.27 6.51 18.23
CA VAL A 35 -8.48 5.53 17.15
C VAL A 35 -8.54 6.24 15.79
N ALA A 36 -9.28 7.36 15.69
CA ALA A 36 -9.34 8.14 14.46
C ALA A 36 -7.97 8.76 14.09
N MET A 37 -7.13 9.08 15.06
CA MET A 37 -5.73 9.51 14.81
C MET A 37 -4.88 8.40 14.21
N LEU A 38 -5.08 7.13 14.59
CA LEU A 38 -4.40 6.01 13.94
C LEU A 38 -4.83 5.87 12.48
N VAL A 39 -6.12 6.10 12.18
CA VAL A 39 -6.58 6.16 10.78
C VAL A 39 -5.89 7.29 10.03
N ALA A 40 -5.85 8.50 10.60
CA ALA A 40 -5.17 9.64 10.00
C ALA A 40 -3.68 9.36 9.73
N LEU A 41 -3.00 8.70 10.68
CA LEU A 41 -1.61 8.28 10.52
C LEU A 41 -1.46 7.31 9.34
N GLY A 42 -2.33 6.30 9.24
CA GLY A 42 -2.34 5.36 8.11
C GLY A 42 -2.55 6.05 6.76
N GLN A 43 -3.47 7.02 6.70
CA GLN A 43 -3.75 7.83 5.51
C GLN A 43 -2.55 8.68 5.09
N VAL A 44 -1.92 9.37 6.05
CA VAL A 44 -0.71 10.18 5.82
C VAL A 44 0.45 9.29 5.37
N LEU A 45 0.61 8.12 5.98
CA LEU A 45 1.65 7.16 5.61
C LEU A 45 1.46 6.66 4.17
N ALA A 46 0.25 6.24 3.79
CA ALA A 46 -0.08 5.81 2.43
C ALA A 46 0.24 6.89 1.39
N TRP A 47 -0.11 8.14 1.69
CA TRP A 47 0.23 9.30 0.86
C TRP A 47 1.75 9.54 0.78
N ARG A 48 2.45 9.56 1.90
CA ARG A 48 3.91 9.78 1.96
C ARG A 48 4.70 8.69 1.22
N MET A 49 4.19 7.48 1.25
CA MET A 49 4.76 6.35 0.52
C MET A 49 4.52 6.45 -0.99
N ARG A 50 3.64 7.35 -1.44
CA ARG A 50 3.24 7.50 -2.84
C ARG A 50 2.68 6.19 -3.41
N LEU A 51 1.78 5.55 -2.67
CA LEU A 51 1.06 4.40 -3.18
C LEU A 51 0.27 4.75 -4.46
N PRO A 52 0.01 3.77 -5.33
CA PRO A 52 -0.96 3.96 -6.41
C PRO A 52 -2.31 4.42 -5.84
N ARG A 53 -2.96 5.37 -6.52
CA ARG A 53 -4.19 6.03 -6.02
C ARG A 53 -5.29 5.07 -5.56
N ALA A 54 -5.44 3.93 -6.25
CA ALA A 54 -6.42 2.92 -5.85
C ALA A 54 -6.11 2.31 -4.47
N TRP A 55 -4.84 2.03 -4.20
CA TRP A 55 -4.38 1.47 -2.93
C TRP A 55 -4.36 2.52 -1.81
N GLU A 56 -4.05 3.78 -2.12
CA GLU A 56 -4.19 4.90 -1.16
C GLU A 56 -5.66 5.08 -0.75
N ALA A 57 -6.59 5.02 -1.70
CA ALA A 57 -8.02 5.10 -1.42
C ALA A 57 -8.51 3.87 -0.64
N ALA A 58 -8.10 2.65 -1.03
CA ALA A 58 -8.44 1.43 -0.32
C ALA A 58 -7.97 1.48 1.13
N ALA A 59 -6.72 1.93 1.39
CA ALA A 59 -6.18 2.11 2.74
C ALA A 59 -7.05 3.06 3.58
N SER A 60 -7.38 4.21 3.01
CA SER A 60 -8.19 5.21 3.70
C SER A 60 -9.60 4.72 4.00
N ILE A 61 -10.27 4.10 3.03
CA ILE A 61 -11.64 3.61 3.18
C ILE A 61 -11.69 2.46 4.19
N THR A 62 -10.79 1.49 4.09
CA THR A 62 -10.77 0.34 4.99
C THR A 62 -10.49 0.75 6.43
N ALA A 63 -9.51 1.64 6.65
CA ALA A 63 -9.21 2.16 7.98
C ALA A 63 -10.38 2.98 8.56
N MET A 64 -11.08 3.78 7.72
CA MET A 64 -12.30 4.48 8.15
C MET A 64 -13.44 3.52 8.49
N VAL A 65 -13.64 2.46 7.69
CA VAL A 65 -14.66 1.43 8.01
C VAL A 65 -14.34 0.78 9.34
N ALA A 66 -13.10 0.42 9.62
CA ALA A 66 -12.69 -0.15 10.90
C ALA A 66 -12.97 0.81 12.07
N ALA A 67 -12.58 2.08 11.97
CA ALA A 67 -12.81 3.07 13.02
C ALA A 67 -14.29 3.36 13.26
N VAL A 68 -15.08 3.51 12.20
CA VAL A 68 -16.53 3.72 12.30
C VAL A 68 -17.22 2.48 12.87
N SER A 69 -16.76 1.27 12.51
CA SER A 69 -17.29 0.02 13.07
C SER A 69 -17.03 -0.08 14.57
N SER A 70 -15.86 0.34 15.03
CA SER A 70 -15.53 0.43 16.45
C SER A 70 -16.43 1.45 17.15
N TYR A 71 -16.53 2.67 16.63
CA TYR A 71 -17.38 3.73 17.20
C TYR A 71 -18.84 3.32 17.29
N LEU A 72 -19.39 2.64 16.27
CA LEU A 72 -20.76 2.15 16.26
C LEU A 72 -20.96 0.82 16.99
N ARG A 73 -19.91 0.27 17.58
CA ARG A 73 -19.90 -1.02 18.29
C ARG A 73 -20.40 -2.17 17.43
N LEU A 74 -20.06 -2.17 16.12
CA LEU A 74 -20.52 -3.19 15.19
C LEU A 74 -19.89 -4.55 15.48
N TYR A 75 -18.68 -4.60 15.99
CA TYR A 75 -17.98 -5.83 16.42
C TYR A 75 -18.72 -6.55 17.55
N GLU A 76 -19.35 -5.81 18.45
CA GLU A 76 -20.17 -6.38 19.53
C GLU A 76 -21.54 -6.87 19.03
N ARG A 77 -22.08 -6.21 17.99
CA ARG A 77 -23.40 -6.54 17.45
C ARG A 77 -23.36 -7.72 16.49
N TRP A 78 -22.29 -7.85 15.71
CA TRP A 78 -22.10 -8.86 14.67
C TRP A 78 -20.73 -9.50 14.81
N THR A 79 -20.63 -10.59 15.50
CA THR A 79 -19.36 -11.30 15.79
C THR A 79 -18.58 -11.71 14.53
N TRP A 80 -19.26 -11.92 13.39
CA TRP A 80 -18.63 -12.22 12.10
C TRP A 80 -18.03 -11.00 11.41
N TRP A 81 -18.45 -9.76 11.82
CA TRP A 81 -18.06 -8.51 11.14
C TRP A 81 -16.57 -8.21 11.25
N ASP A 82 -15.95 -8.66 12.31
CA ASP A 82 -14.53 -8.47 12.53
C ASP A 82 -13.67 -9.13 11.44
N LEU A 83 -13.94 -10.36 11.07
CA LEU A 83 -13.18 -11.11 10.08
C LEU A 83 -13.03 -10.41 8.71
N PRO A 84 -14.11 -9.92 8.04
CA PRO A 84 -13.96 -9.23 6.77
C PRO A 84 -13.26 -7.85 6.91
N VAL A 85 -13.47 -7.14 8.01
CA VAL A 85 -12.77 -5.87 8.26
C VAL A 85 -11.29 -6.12 8.49
N HIS A 86 -10.94 -7.13 9.30
CA HIS A 86 -9.58 -7.55 9.55
C HIS A 86 -8.88 -8.01 8.26
N ALA A 87 -9.51 -8.86 7.46
CA ALA A 87 -8.99 -9.29 6.17
C ALA A 87 -8.75 -8.12 5.20
N ALA A 88 -9.68 -7.16 5.12
CA ALA A 88 -9.54 -5.99 4.27
C ALA A 88 -8.42 -5.06 4.75
N LEU A 89 -8.33 -4.81 6.05
CA LEU A 89 -7.28 -3.97 6.63
C LEU A 89 -5.90 -4.59 6.44
N THR A 90 -5.74 -5.87 6.72
CA THR A 90 -4.48 -6.58 6.54
C THR A 90 -4.07 -6.71 5.07
N ALA A 91 -5.02 -6.85 4.13
CA ALA A 91 -4.75 -6.78 2.70
C ALA A 91 -4.05 -5.48 2.32
N VAL A 92 -4.54 -4.35 2.80
CA VAL A 92 -3.95 -3.03 2.53
C VAL A 92 -2.63 -2.84 3.24
N VAL A 93 -2.53 -3.20 4.52
CA VAL A 93 -1.30 -3.10 5.31
C VAL A 93 -0.18 -3.96 4.69
N SER A 94 -0.50 -5.14 4.16
CA SER A 94 0.45 -6.01 3.45
C SER A 94 1.04 -5.34 2.21
N VAL A 95 0.20 -4.68 1.42
CA VAL A 95 0.64 -3.91 0.25
C VAL A 95 1.53 -2.74 0.68
N MET A 96 1.15 -2.00 1.73
CA MET A 96 1.93 -0.89 2.25
C MET A 96 3.31 -1.35 2.72
N ALA A 97 3.39 -2.43 3.49
CA ALA A 97 4.64 -2.99 3.98
C ALA A 97 5.56 -3.46 2.84
N ALA A 98 5.03 -4.22 1.90
CA ALA A 98 5.77 -4.68 0.74
C ALA A 98 6.23 -3.51 -0.17
N TRP A 99 5.39 -2.48 -0.34
CA TRP A 99 5.73 -1.26 -1.07
C TRP A 99 6.86 -0.51 -0.39
N MET A 100 6.82 -0.38 0.94
CA MET A 100 7.88 0.26 1.71
C MET A 100 9.22 -0.44 1.45
N VAL A 101 9.26 -1.75 1.60
CA VAL A 101 10.51 -2.52 1.47
C VAL A 101 11.00 -2.53 0.03
N ASP A 102 10.17 -2.96 -0.92
CA ASP A 102 10.63 -3.20 -2.28
C ASP A 102 10.76 -1.91 -3.11
N VAL A 103 9.77 -1.03 -3.03
CA VAL A 103 9.75 0.16 -3.89
C VAL A 103 10.53 1.32 -3.26
N ARG A 104 10.34 1.57 -1.97
CA ARG A 104 10.98 2.73 -1.31
C ARG A 104 12.42 2.46 -0.91
N TRP A 105 12.72 1.30 -0.31
CA TRP A 105 14.07 0.98 0.14
C TRP A 105 14.91 0.32 -0.94
N ARG A 106 14.39 -0.75 -1.56
CA ARG A 106 15.12 -1.50 -2.59
C ARG A 106 15.03 -0.92 -3.99
N ARG A 107 14.29 0.19 -4.18
CA ARG A 107 14.11 0.89 -5.45
C ARG A 107 13.59 -0.01 -6.58
N ARG A 108 12.77 -1.01 -6.28
CA ARG A 108 12.12 -1.85 -7.27
C ARG A 108 10.96 -1.11 -7.94
N ALA A 109 10.63 -1.51 -9.15
CA ALA A 109 9.48 -0.95 -9.88
C ALA A 109 8.14 -1.38 -9.25
N SER A 110 8.09 -2.55 -8.59
CA SER A 110 6.89 -3.14 -8.00
C SER A 110 7.24 -3.98 -6.77
N PRO A 111 6.34 -4.06 -5.78
CA PRO A 111 6.49 -4.97 -4.65
C PRO A 111 6.31 -6.43 -5.09
N ARG A 112 7.01 -7.33 -4.40
CA ARG A 112 6.89 -8.77 -4.62
C ARG A 112 5.70 -9.32 -3.85
N PRO A 113 4.83 -10.13 -4.48
CA PRO A 113 3.63 -10.66 -3.83
C PRO A 113 3.90 -11.48 -2.55
N TRP A 114 4.96 -12.29 -2.53
CA TRP A 114 5.31 -13.08 -1.34
C TRP A 114 5.67 -12.21 -0.12
N LEU A 115 6.22 -11.01 -0.36
CA LEU A 115 6.55 -10.09 0.72
C LEU A 115 5.29 -9.53 1.39
N MET A 116 4.17 -9.44 0.67
CA MET A 116 2.89 -9.04 1.25
C MET A 116 2.43 -10.06 2.29
N VAL A 117 2.51 -11.35 1.97
CA VAL A 117 2.11 -12.42 2.90
C VAL A 117 3.04 -12.50 4.11
N ILE A 118 4.36 -12.47 3.88
CA ILE A 118 5.33 -12.52 4.99
C ILE A 118 5.20 -11.30 5.91
N SER A 119 4.99 -10.09 5.37
CA SER A 119 4.86 -8.90 6.22
C SER A 119 3.63 -8.96 7.10
N VAL A 120 2.51 -9.51 6.64
CA VAL A 120 1.33 -9.71 7.49
C VAL A 120 1.57 -10.79 8.55
N ALA A 121 2.21 -11.89 8.22
CA ALA A 121 2.55 -12.92 9.21
C ALA A 121 3.44 -12.37 10.32
N LEU A 122 4.43 -11.52 9.98
CA LEU A 122 5.29 -10.86 10.96
C LEU A 122 4.52 -9.82 11.80
N LEU A 123 3.63 -9.05 11.18
CA LEU A 123 2.83 -8.06 11.90
C LEU A 123 1.82 -8.73 12.83
N ALA A 124 1.21 -9.85 12.44
CA ALA A 124 0.36 -10.65 13.29
C ALA A 124 1.14 -11.16 14.52
N LEU A 125 2.34 -11.70 14.31
CA LEU A 125 3.19 -12.14 15.42
C LEU A 125 3.54 -10.99 16.38
N VAL A 126 3.86 -9.80 15.85
CA VAL A 126 4.13 -8.61 16.68
C VAL A 126 2.87 -8.23 17.46
N TRP A 127 1.70 -8.30 16.83
CA TRP A 127 0.43 -7.98 17.48
C TRP A 127 0.15 -8.93 18.65
N GLU A 128 0.29 -10.23 18.46
CA GLU A 128 0.15 -11.24 19.52
C GLU A 128 1.08 -10.97 20.72
N VAL A 129 2.34 -10.63 20.44
CA VAL A 129 3.29 -10.27 21.50
C VAL A 129 2.85 -9.02 22.25
N LEU A 130 2.32 -8.02 21.56
CA LEU A 130 1.82 -6.78 22.17
C LEU A 130 0.55 -7.03 23.00
N GLU A 131 -0.37 -7.87 22.55
CA GLU A 131 -1.56 -8.26 23.32
C GLU A 131 -1.18 -9.04 24.57
N TRP A 132 -0.31 -10.05 24.43
CA TRP A 132 0.20 -10.77 25.56
C TRP A 132 0.89 -9.85 26.59
N TRP A 133 1.74 -8.94 26.12
CA TRP A 133 2.42 -7.96 26.97
C TRP A 133 1.41 -7.01 27.60
N GLY A 134 0.43 -6.53 26.85
CA GLY A 134 -0.65 -5.67 27.37
C GLY A 134 -1.43 -6.34 28.49
N HIS A 135 -1.77 -7.62 28.32
CA HIS A 135 -2.45 -8.42 29.34
C HIS A 135 -1.61 -8.58 30.63
N GLN A 136 -0.31 -8.86 30.47
CA GLN A 136 0.57 -9.10 31.62
C GLN A 136 0.95 -7.84 32.40
N VAL A 137 1.09 -6.69 31.72
CA VAL A 137 1.76 -5.50 32.29
C VAL A 137 0.83 -4.30 32.40
N VAL A 138 -0.17 -4.17 31.50
CA VAL A 138 -1.01 -2.96 31.44
C VAL A 138 -2.37 -3.19 32.08
N ASP A 139 -3.14 -4.15 31.59
CA ASP A 139 -4.49 -4.45 32.13
C ASP A 139 -4.84 -5.93 31.90
N PRO A 140 -5.01 -6.72 32.98
CA PRO A 140 -5.42 -8.11 32.89
C PRO A 140 -6.82 -8.33 32.25
N ARG A 141 -7.59 -7.26 32.03
CA ARG A 141 -8.88 -7.30 31.34
C ARG A 141 -8.75 -7.32 29.82
N VAL A 142 -7.57 -7.12 29.27
CA VAL A 142 -7.31 -7.36 27.85
C VAL A 142 -7.58 -8.83 27.57
N HIS A 143 -8.63 -9.10 26.81
CA HIS A 143 -9.10 -10.46 26.58
C HIS A 143 -8.23 -11.14 25.52
N ILE A 144 -7.56 -12.21 25.88
CA ILE A 144 -6.81 -13.06 24.95
C ILE A 144 -7.60 -14.35 24.78
N ALA A 145 -8.39 -14.44 23.72
CA ALA A 145 -9.05 -15.68 23.34
C ALA A 145 -8.30 -16.34 22.17
N ALA A 146 -7.73 -17.51 22.38
CA ALA A 146 -6.98 -18.21 21.34
C ALA A 146 -7.78 -18.48 20.06
N ALA A 147 -9.12 -18.59 20.15
CA ALA A 147 -9.99 -18.73 18.98
C ALA A 147 -10.12 -17.43 18.19
N ASP A 148 -10.12 -16.28 18.84
CA ASP A 148 -10.17 -14.95 18.26
C ASP A 148 -8.87 -14.65 17.50
N THR A 149 -7.75 -14.82 18.20
CA THR A 149 -6.40 -14.77 17.62
C THR A 149 -6.26 -15.63 16.36
N ALA A 150 -6.71 -16.90 16.41
CA ALA A 150 -6.64 -17.79 15.25
C ALA A 150 -7.50 -17.28 14.09
N GLY A 151 -8.70 -16.73 14.38
CA GLY A 151 -9.57 -16.10 13.40
C GLY A 151 -8.91 -14.93 12.70
N ASP A 152 -8.29 -14.05 13.46
CA ASP A 152 -7.61 -12.84 12.97
C ASP A 152 -6.38 -13.16 12.12
N VAL A 153 -5.56 -14.10 12.55
CA VAL A 153 -4.41 -14.57 11.77
C VAL A 153 -4.85 -15.17 10.44
N ILE A 154 -5.88 -16.03 10.45
CA ILE A 154 -6.42 -16.62 9.22
C ILE A 154 -7.01 -15.54 8.30
N ALA A 155 -7.84 -14.66 8.83
CA ALA A 155 -8.41 -13.54 8.07
C ALA A 155 -7.32 -12.63 7.49
N GLY A 156 -6.29 -12.35 8.27
CA GLY A 156 -5.12 -11.57 7.85
C GLY A 156 -4.35 -12.22 6.71
N LEU A 157 -4.04 -13.50 6.82
CA LEU A 157 -3.34 -14.24 5.78
C LEU A 157 -4.17 -14.35 4.50
N LEU A 158 -5.48 -14.55 4.60
CA LEU A 158 -6.40 -14.56 3.46
C LEU A 158 -6.43 -13.19 2.77
N GLY A 159 -6.53 -12.10 3.54
CA GLY A 159 -6.50 -10.74 3.03
C GLY A 159 -5.20 -10.42 2.29
N ALA A 160 -4.04 -10.73 2.90
CA ALA A 160 -2.74 -10.54 2.28
C ALA A 160 -2.54 -11.38 1.01
N SER A 161 -3.03 -12.63 1.03
CA SER A 161 -2.96 -13.53 -0.14
C SER A 161 -3.84 -13.03 -1.29
N ALA A 162 -5.03 -12.53 -0.99
CA ALA A 162 -5.91 -11.90 -1.98
C ALA A 162 -5.29 -10.65 -2.59
N ALA A 163 -4.67 -9.79 -1.77
CA ALA A 163 -3.94 -8.60 -2.25
C ALA A 163 -2.74 -8.98 -3.13
N ALA A 164 -1.96 -9.96 -2.74
CA ALA A 164 -0.82 -10.47 -3.49
C ALA A 164 -1.24 -11.04 -4.86
N TRP A 165 -2.32 -11.82 -4.89
CA TRP A 165 -2.87 -12.39 -6.11
C TRP A 165 -3.41 -11.28 -7.06
N TRP A 166 -4.18 -10.33 -6.51
CA TRP A 166 -4.67 -9.19 -7.28
C TRP A 166 -3.54 -8.36 -7.88
N TRP A 167 -2.51 -8.10 -7.08
CA TRP A 167 -1.34 -7.35 -7.52
C TRP A 167 -0.61 -8.07 -8.66
N HIS A 168 -0.42 -9.39 -8.51
CA HIS A 168 0.25 -10.19 -9.53
C HIS A 168 -0.50 -10.18 -10.86
N ARG A 169 -1.82 -10.33 -10.82
CA ARG A 169 -2.67 -10.28 -12.04
C ARG A 169 -2.63 -8.91 -12.72
N GLY A 170 -2.74 -7.83 -11.97
CA GLY A 170 -2.66 -6.48 -12.49
C GLY A 170 -1.32 -6.17 -13.15
N SER A 171 -0.23 -6.73 -12.62
CA SER A 171 1.12 -6.60 -13.19
C SER A 171 1.32 -7.43 -14.47
N ALA A 172 0.63 -8.56 -14.62
CA ALA A 172 0.69 -9.41 -15.80
C ALA A 172 -0.14 -8.87 -16.98
N SER A 173 -1.12 -8.02 -16.72
CA SER A 173 -2.03 -7.44 -17.74
C SER A 173 -1.50 -6.14 -18.34
N GLY A 174 -0.31 -5.67 -17.98
CA GLY A 174 0.34 -4.53 -18.61
C GLY A 174 0.63 -4.83 -20.09
N PRO A 175 0.42 -3.86 -21.02
CA PRO A 175 0.71 -4.09 -22.43
C PRO A 175 2.18 -4.47 -22.57
N SER A 176 2.42 -5.72 -22.95
CA SER A 176 3.71 -6.19 -23.46
C SER A 176 3.95 -5.55 -24.83
N GLY A 177 4.15 -4.23 -24.83
CA GLY A 177 4.63 -3.53 -26.01
C GLY A 177 6.01 -4.10 -26.35
N PRO A 178 6.29 -4.44 -27.62
CA PRO A 178 7.61 -4.91 -28.02
C PRO A 178 8.61 -3.85 -27.58
N VAL A 179 9.63 -4.27 -26.81
CA VAL A 179 10.80 -3.46 -26.52
C VAL A 179 11.34 -3.00 -27.87
N ARG A 180 11.07 -1.75 -28.26
CA ARG A 180 11.73 -1.14 -29.41
C ARG A 180 13.21 -1.16 -29.08
N SER A 181 13.92 -2.13 -29.64
CA SER A 181 15.38 -2.09 -29.68
C SER A 181 15.75 -0.70 -30.21
N PRO A 182 16.62 0.04 -29.51
CA PRO A 182 17.13 1.29 -30.07
C PRO A 182 17.76 0.94 -31.41
N SER A 183 17.19 1.46 -32.50
CA SER A 183 17.72 1.34 -33.82
C SER A 183 19.16 1.83 -33.77
N ARG A 184 20.10 0.90 -33.93
CA ARG A 184 21.53 1.16 -34.01
C ARG A 184 21.69 2.22 -35.11
N PRO A 185 22.29 3.40 -34.82
CA PRO A 185 22.52 4.38 -35.86
C PRO A 185 23.36 3.70 -36.96
N ALA A 186 22.88 3.77 -38.21
CA ALA A 186 23.58 3.27 -39.33
C ALA A 186 24.99 3.90 -39.35
N ARG A 187 26.01 3.04 -39.30
CA ARG A 187 27.39 3.47 -39.49
C ARG A 187 27.42 4.12 -40.88
N ALA A 188 27.58 5.44 -40.91
CA ALA A 188 27.93 6.15 -42.10
C ALA A 188 29.25 5.54 -42.62
N SER A 189 29.18 4.90 -43.79
CA SER A 189 30.34 4.41 -44.49
C SER A 189 31.24 5.59 -44.87
N SER A 190 32.37 5.74 -44.17
CA SER A 190 33.46 6.65 -44.50
C SER A 190 34.30 6.03 -45.62
N ASP A 191 33.70 5.76 -46.78
CA ASP A 191 34.41 5.32 -47.98
C ASP A 191 34.13 6.29 -49.11
N SER A 192 34.66 7.48 -49.06
CA SER A 192 34.80 8.38 -50.21
C SER A 192 35.71 9.59 -49.94
N ALA A 193 36.88 9.35 -49.34
CA ALA A 193 37.87 10.43 -49.13
C ALA A 193 39.32 10.00 -49.49
N SER A 194 39.51 8.93 -50.27
CA SER A 194 40.91 8.53 -50.68
C SER A 194 41.18 8.55 -52.18
N THR A 195 40.34 9.18 -53.01
CA THR A 195 40.56 9.18 -54.48
C THR A 195 40.74 10.62 -55.05
N ARG A 196 41.22 11.58 -54.30
CA ARG A 196 41.45 12.96 -54.83
C ARG A 196 42.78 13.60 -54.47
N LEU A 197 43.83 12.84 -54.21
CA LEU A 197 45.15 13.41 -53.92
C LEU A 197 46.31 12.86 -54.81
N GLU A 198 46.02 12.18 -55.96
CA GLU A 198 47.02 11.72 -56.88
C GLU A 198 47.00 12.33 -58.30
N ALA A 199 46.22 13.39 -58.50
CA ALA A 199 46.17 14.07 -59.81
C ALA A 199 46.74 15.50 -59.75
N GLY A 200 47.92 15.72 -59.16
CA GLY A 200 48.45 17.06 -58.98
C GLY A 200 50.00 17.17 -58.92
N ARG A 201 50.73 16.17 -59.43
CA ARG A 201 52.19 16.28 -59.51
C ARG A 201 52.78 15.71 -60.78
N SER A 202 52.53 16.38 -61.90
CA SER A 202 53.39 16.32 -63.07
C SER A 202 53.16 17.60 -63.85
N VAL A 203 54.05 18.50 -63.84
CA VAL A 203 54.63 19.42 -64.84
C VAL A 203 55.39 20.55 -64.17
N ARG A 204 56.72 20.49 -64.34
CA ARG A 204 57.80 21.46 -64.21
C ARG A 204 58.36 21.69 -62.82
#